data_a45cb5dbbfb56974b3cce9e8e17c991f
#
_entry.id   a45cb5dbbfb56974b3cce9e8e17c991f
#
_cell.length_a   1.000
_cell.length_b   1.000
_cell.length_c   1.000
_cell.angle_alpha   90.00
_cell.angle_beta   90.00
_cell.angle_gamma   90.00
#
_symmetry.space_group_name_H-M   'P 1'
#
loop_
_entity.id
_entity.type
_entity.pdbx_description
1 polymer ?
#
loop_
_entity_poly.entity_id
_entity_poly.type
_entity_poly.pdbx_seq_one_letter_code
_entity_poly.pdbx_strand_id
1 'polypeptide(L)'
;MAKPEFDDIYMELAVNIAKRSHCIKAQVGAVLAKDTRIISIGYNGPPSGTHNCDEEFPEHGCARDSKGSCSLALHAEQNAILFAAKNGSQVDGATLYVTLSPCIACARIIFSMKISKVVFLDSYAQYKGLQSDEGVEFLRKFGVEVVQYEKTRLAHLFA
;
A
#
# COMPACT_ATOMS: atom_id res chain seq x y z
N MET A 1 -27.84 13.79 -7.22
CA MET A 1 -26.88 12.76 -6.80
C MET A 1 -25.61 13.44 -6.33
N ALA A 2 -25.15 13.14 -5.13
CA ALA A 2 -23.90 13.70 -4.60
C ALA A 2 -22.71 13.14 -5.39
N LYS A 3 -21.69 13.98 -5.59
CA LYS A 3 -20.42 13.55 -6.20
C LYS A 3 -19.66 12.70 -5.18
N PRO A 4 -18.92 11.65 -5.63
CA PRO A 4 -18.06 10.90 -4.72
C PRO A 4 -16.93 11.79 -4.19
N GLU A 5 -16.55 11.57 -2.95
CA GLU A 5 -15.39 12.23 -2.36
C GLU A 5 -14.09 11.68 -2.98
N PHE A 6 -13.04 12.49 -3.03
CA PHE A 6 -11.76 12.04 -3.58
C PHE A 6 -11.18 10.86 -2.79
N ASP A 7 -11.35 10.83 -1.48
CA ASP A 7 -10.91 9.70 -0.66
C ASP A 7 -11.57 8.39 -1.07
N ASP A 8 -12.85 8.44 -1.44
CA ASP A 8 -13.58 7.25 -1.93
C ASP A 8 -13.02 6.78 -3.27
N ILE A 9 -12.79 7.72 -4.19
CA ILE A 9 -12.24 7.42 -5.52
C ILE A 9 -10.86 6.77 -5.40
N TYR A 10 -9.98 7.34 -4.57
CA TYR A 10 -8.61 6.84 -4.43
C TYR A 10 -8.56 5.52 -3.67
N MET A 11 -9.37 5.35 -2.63
CA MET A 11 -9.41 4.07 -1.92
C MET A 11 -10.03 2.98 -2.78
N GLU A 12 -11.07 3.28 -3.55
CA GLU A 12 -11.66 2.35 -4.51
C GLU A 12 -10.63 1.91 -5.55
N LEU A 13 -9.83 2.85 -6.08
CA LEU A 13 -8.73 2.53 -6.99
C LEU A 13 -7.67 1.65 -6.32
N ALA A 14 -7.31 1.94 -5.07
CA ALA A 14 -6.36 1.11 -4.32
C ALA A 14 -6.86 -0.32 -4.16
N VAL A 15 -8.14 -0.50 -3.82
CA VAL A 15 -8.78 -1.82 -3.74
C VAL A 15 -8.74 -2.54 -5.09
N ASN A 16 -9.04 -1.85 -6.16
CA ASN A 16 -9.04 -2.45 -7.49
C ASN A 16 -7.63 -2.83 -7.97
N ILE A 17 -6.63 -1.96 -7.76
CA ILE A 17 -5.26 -2.25 -8.20
C ILE A 17 -4.64 -3.39 -7.36
N ALA A 18 -5.05 -3.57 -6.12
CA ALA A 18 -4.63 -4.70 -5.29
C ALA A 18 -4.86 -6.05 -5.96
N LYS A 19 -5.92 -6.18 -6.74
CA LYS A 19 -6.29 -7.41 -7.48
C LYS A 19 -5.28 -7.79 -8.55
N ARG A 20 -4.38 -6.90 -8.92
CA ARG A 20 -3.28 -7.18 -9.85
C ARG A 20 -2.12 -7.94 -9.20
N SER A 21 -2.08 -8.00 -7.88
CA SER A 21 -1.04 -8.72 -7.16
C SER A 21 -1.16 -10.23 -7.37
N HIS A 22 -0.04 -10.87 -7.69
CA HIS A 22 0.10 -12.33 -7.76
C HIS A 22 0.45 -12.95 -6.40
N CYS A 23 0.53 -12.15 -5.33
CA CYS A 23 0.84 -12.66 -4.01
C CYS A 23 -0.28 -13.55 -3.47
N ILE A 24 0.07 -14.77 -3.07
CA ILE A 24 -0.89 -15.74 -2.52
C ILE A 24 -1.23 -15.47 -1.04
N LYS A 25 -0.49 -14.57 -0.38
CA LYS A 25 -0.68 -14.26 1.04
C LYS A 25 -1.55 -13.05 1.28
N ALA A 26 -1.26 -11.97 0.57
CA ALA A 26 -1.99 -10.71 0.69
C ALA A 26 -1.90 -9.95 -0.62
N GLN A 27 -3.01 -9.40 -1.05
CA GLN A 27 -3.08 -8.50 -2.20
C GLN A 27 -3.28 -7.09 -1.66
N VAL A 28 -2.30 -6.22 -1.86
CA VAL A 28 -2.30 -4.85 -1.35
C VAL A 28 -2.17 -3.87 -2.51
N GLY A 29 -2.94 -2.81 -2.47
CA GLY A 29 -2.89 -1.72 -3.44
C GLY A 29 -2.62 -0.39 -2.76
N ALA A 30 -1.93 0.50 -3.46
CA ALA A 30 -1.57 1.82 -2.99
C ALA A 30 -1.76 2.87 -4.08
N VAL A 31 -2.23 4.04 -3.69
CA VAL A 31 -2.40 5.22 -4.54
C VAL A 31 -1.76 6.42 -3.85
N LEU A 32 -0.87 7.12 -4.56
CA LEU A 32 -0.33 8.40 -4.13
C LEU A 32 -1.07 9.51 -4.88
N ALA A 33 -1.61 10.45 -4.13
CA ALA A 33 -2.33 11.60 -4.67
C ALA A 33 -1.87 12.91 -4.03
N LYS A 34 -1.86 13.99 -4.80
CA LYS A 34 -1.53 15.33 -4.33
C LYS A 34 -2.33 16.34 -5.15
N ASP A 35 -2.90 17.32 -4.47
CA ASP A 35 -3.70 18.38 -5.12
C ASP A 35 -4.80 17.81 -6.03
N THR A 36 -5.53 16.80 -5.53
CA THR A 36 -6.58 16.08 -6.27
C THR A 36 -6.09 15.37 -7.55
N ARG A 37 -4.79 15.13 -7.67
CA ARG A 37 -4.20 14.42 -8.81
C ARG A 37 -3.51 13.14 -8.33
N ILE A 38 -3.70 12.06 -9.07
CA ILE A 38 -2.97 10.82 -8.85
C ILE A 38 -1.54 11.00 -9.36
N ILE A 39 -0.56 10.78 -8.48
CA ILE A 39 0.87 10.81 -8.81
C ILE A 39 1.33 9.44 -9.27
N SER A 40 0.93 8.39 -8.54
CA SER A 40 1.40 7.04 -8.75
C SER A 40 0.45 6.03 -8.13
N ILE A 41 0.51 4.81 -8.64
CA ILE A 41 -0.18 3.65 -8.08
C ILE A 41 0.82 2.51 -7.89
N GLY A 42 0.51 1.58 -7.01
CA GLY A 42 1.33 0.39 -6.80
C GLY A 42 0.51 -0.75 -6.23
N TYR A 43 0.98 -1.95 -6.45
CA TYR A 43 0.50 -3.16 -5.78
C TYR A 43 1.71 -3.99 -5.39
N ASN A 44 1.55 -4.87 -4.41
CA ASN A 44 2.67 -5.69 -3.96
C ASN A 44 3.02 -6.75 -5.01
N GLY A 45 4.30 -6.87 -5.28
CA GLY A 45 4.83 -7.79 -6.28
C GLY A 45 6.31 -7.59 -6.51
N PRO A 46 6.92 -8.50 -7.27
CA PRO A 46 8.33 -8.41 -7.62
C PRO A 46 8.66 -7.12 -8.37
N PRO A 47 9.94 -6.70 -8.36
CA PRO A 47 10.39 -5.57 -9.17
C PRO A 47 10.04 -5.76 -10.64
N SER A 48 9.66 -4.67 -11.31
CA SER A 48 9.35 -4.67 -12.74
C SER A 48 10.50 -5.27 -13.55
N GLY A 49 10.20 -6.20 -14.44
CA GLY A 49 11.18 -6.91 -15.27
C GLY A 49 11.63 -8.26 -14.70
N THR A 50 11.15 -8.64 -13.50
CA THR A 50 11.33 -10.01 -12.97
C THR A 50 10.05 -10.83 -13.16
N HIS A 51 10.13 -12.13 -12.91
CA HIS A 51 8.94 -12.99 -12.93
C HIS A 51 8.08 -12.76 -11.68
N ASN A 52 6.79 -13.01 -11.78
CA ASN A 52 5.91 -13.03 -10.61
C ASN A 52 6.23 -14.24 -9.71
N CYS A 53 5.85 -14.18 -8.44
CA CYS A 53 6.17 -15.24 -7.49
C CYS A 53 5.58 -16.59 -7.89
N ASP A 54 4.36 -16.60 -8.41
CA ASP A 54 3.67 -17.80 -8.88
C ASP A 54 4.28 -18.37 -10.18
N GLU A 55 4.89 -17.53 -11.01
CA GLU A 55 5.62 -17.93 -12.20
C GLU A 55 7.00 -18.51 -11.86
N GLU A 56 7.73 -17.85 -10.94
CA GLU A 56 9.06 -18.27 -10.51
C GLU A 56 9.02 -19.51 -9.61
N PHE A 57 7.99 -19.62 -8.78
CA PHE A 57 7.81 -20.72 -7.83
C PHE A 57 6.45 -21.40 -8.02
N PRO A 58 6.22 -22.08 -9.14
CA PRO A 58 4.89 -22.63 -9.46
C PRO A 58 4.39 -23.68 -8.47
N GLU A 59 5.28 -24.35 -7.73
CA GLU A 59 4.91 -25.38 -6.76
C GLU A 59 4.27 -24.81 -5.49
N HIS A 60 4.68 -23.62 -5.06
CA HIS A 60 4.21 -23.02 -3.81
C HIS A 60 3.91 -21.52 -3.90
N GLY A 61 4.15 -20.90 -5.06
CA GLY A 61 3.73 -19.54 -5.37
C GLY A 61 4.37 -18.42 -4.56
N CYS A 62 5.46 -18.70 -3.83
CA CYS A 62 6.02 -17.72 -2.89
C CYS A 62 7.54 -17.86 -2.73
N ALA A 63 8.26 -16.78 -3.01
CA ALA A 63 9.69 -16.69 -2.74
C ALA A 63 9.96 -16.41 -1.25
N ARG A 64 10.89 -17.14 -0.66
CA ARG A 64 11.26 -17.01 0.73
C ARG A 64 12.77 -16.98 0.92
N ASP A 65 13.23 -16.12 1.82
CA ASP A 65 14.62 -16.14 2.29
C ASP A 65 14.83 -17.21 3.36
N SER A 66 16.06 -17.34 3.85
CA SER A 66 16.43 -18.32 4.88
C SER A 66 15.69 -18.17 6.22
N LYS A 67 15.06 -17.00 6.44
CA LYS A 67 14.25 -16.71 7.64
C LYS A 67 12.75 -16.90 7.41
N GLY A 68 12.36 -17.35 6.22
CA GLY A 68 10.96 -17.52 5.85
C GLY A 68 10.22 -16.23 5.49
N SER A 69 10.94 -15.12 5.34
CA SER A 69 10.37 -13.84 4.90
C SER A 69 10.30 -13.76 3.38
N CYS A 70 9.43 -12.90 2.86
CA CYS A 70 9.34 -12.67 1.42
C CYS A 70 10.66 -12.09 0.90
N SER A 71 11.22 -12.73 -0.11
CA SER A 71 12.54 -12.37 -0.67
C SER A 71 12.48 -11.69 -2.03
N LEU A 72 11.32 -11.62 -2.66
CA LEU A 72 11.20 -11.13 -4.03
C LEU A 72 10.28 -9.91 -4.16
N ALA A 73 9.14 -9.92 -3.50
CA ALA A 73 8.13 -8.88 -3.67
C ALA A 73 8.48 -7.60 -2.91
N LEU A 74 8.25 -6.48 -3.57
CA LEU A 74 8.15 -5.16 -2.96
C LEU A 74 6.73 -4.95 -2.44
N HIS A 75 6.57 -4.18 -1.37
CA HIS A 75 5.25 -3.78 -0.88
C HIS A 75 4.59 -2.77 -1.83
N ALA A 76 3.27 -2.67 -1.76
CA ALA A 76 2.51 -1.76 -2.62
C ALA A 76 2.97 -0.29 -2.49
N GLU A 77 3.23 0.16 -1.26
CA GLU A 77 3.72 1.49 -0.96
C GLU A 77 5.10 1.73 -1.58
N GLN A 78 6.00 0.75 -1.48
CA GLN A 78 7.33 0.80 -2.08
C GLN A 78 7.23 0.92 -3.60
N ASN A 79 6.40 0.10 -4.24
CA ASN A 79 6.20 0.15 -5.69
C ASN A 79 5.63 1.51 -6.13
N ALA A 80 4.67 2.06 -5.43
CA ALA A 80 4.10 3.36 -5.76
C ALA A 80 5.15 4.48 -5.63
N ILE A 81 5.93 4.48 -4.57
CA ILE A 81 6.97 5.50 -4.31
C ILE A 81 8.11 5.39 -5.33
N LEU A 82 8.60 4.17 -5.57
CA LEU A 82 9.68 3.93 -6.52
C LEU A 82 9.28 4.30 -7.95
N PHE A 83 8.05 3.99 -8.36
CA PHE A 83 7.55 4.36 -9.67
C PHE A 83 7.46 5.89 -9.82
N ALA A 84 6.97 6.59 -8.81
CA ALA A 84 6.94 8.05 -8.80
C ALA A 84 8.36 8.64 -8.94
N ALA A 85 9.30 8.14 -8.13
CA ALA A 85 10.70 8.57 -8.17
C ALA A 85 11.34 8.32 -9.53
N LYS A 86 11.13 7.15 -10.11
CA LYS A 86 11.64 6.78 -11.44
C LYS A 86 11.17 7.73 -12.53
N ASN A 87 9.96 8.23 -12.44
CA ASN A 87 9.37 9.15 -13.41
C ASN A 87 9.57 10.63 -13.06
N GLY A 88 10.37 10.94 -12.04
CA GLY A 88 10.67 12.31 -11.64
C GLY A 88 9.52 13.03 -10.95
N SER A 89 8.51 12.30 -10.49
CA SER A 89 7.38 12.87 -9.75
C SER A 89 7.75 13.05 -8.28
N GLN A 90 7.49 14.23 -7.74
CA GLN A 90 7.71 14.50 -6.32
C GLN A 90 6.53 14.01 -5.50
N VAL A 91 6.80 13.34 -4.40
CA VAL A 91 5.79 12.77 -3.50
C VAL A 91 5.67 13.52 -2.16
N ASP A 92 6.56 14.46 -1.90
CA ASP A 92 6.51 15.26 -0.68
C ASP A 92 5.18 16.02 -0.55
N GLY A 93 4.57 15.95 0.61
CA GLY A 93 3.25 16.53 0.86
C GLY A 93 2.07 15.73 0.28
N ALA A 94 2.32 14.58 -0.36
CA ALA A 94 1.27 13.73 -0.90
C ALA A 94 0.49 12.99 0.21
N THR A 95 -0.67 12.46 -0.17
CA THR A 95 -1.44 11.50 0.62
C THR A 95 -1.30 10.11 0.00
N LEU A 96 -1.01 9.13 0.85
CA LEU A 96 -0.97 7.71 0.47
C LEU A 96 -2.28 7.03 0.89
N TYR A 97 -2.97 6.45 -0.07
CA TYR A 97 -4.12 5.58 0.15
C TYR A 97 -3.65 4.14 -0.03
N VAL A 98 -3.84 3.30 0.97
CA VAL A 98 -3.35 1.92 0.95
C VAL A 98 -4.38 0.97 1.57
N THR A 99 -4.54 -0.20 0.98
CA THR A 99 -5.56 -1.16 1.45
C THR A 99 -5.18 -1.86 2.75
N LEU A 100 -3.89 -1.92 3.08
CA LEU A 100 -3.36 -2.47 4.34
C LEU A 100 -2.42 -1.45 4.96
N SER A 101 -2.57 -1.15 6.25
CA SER A 101 -1.72 -0.16 6.92
C SER A 101 -0.23 -0.51 6.78
N PRO A 102 0.65 0.48 6.62
CA PRO A 102 2.05 0.22 6.34
C PRO A 102 2.77 -0.46 7.51
N CYS A 103 3.62 -1.43 7.19
CA CYS A 103 4.54 -2.00 8.17
C CYS A 103 5.61 -0.96 8.57
N ILE A 104 6.39 -1.26 9.61
CA ILE A 104 7.43 -0.33 10.09
C ILE A 104 8.46 0.03 9.01
N ALA A 105 8.83 -0.92 8.15
CA ALA A 105 9.76 -0.65 7.06
C ALA A 105 9.19 0.36 6.05
N CYS A 106 7.94 0.18 5.63
CA CYS A 106 7.26 1.13 4.74
C CYS A 106 7.01 2.47 5.42
N ALA A 107 6.65 2.47 6.71
CA ALA A 107 6.44 3.70 7.48
C ALA A 107 7.68 4.61 7.49
N ARG A 108 8.87 4.02 7.67
CA ARG A 108 10.14 4.77 7.60
C ARG A 108 10.37 5.40 6.24
N ILE A 109 10.05 4.68 5.16
CA ILE A 109 10.16 5.20 3.79
C ILE A 109 9.16 6.34 3.58
N ILE A 110 7.91 6.14 3.97
CA ILE A 110 6.84 7.15 3.88
C ILE A 110 7.25 8.45 4.58
N PHE A 111 7.76 8.34 5.80
CA PHE A 111 8.25 9.48 6.55
C PHE A 111 9.42 10.18 5.86
N SER A 112 10.41 9.41 5.37
CA SER A 112 11.60 9.92 4.69
C SER A 112 11.25 10.66 3.40
N MET A 113 10.21 10.23 2.70
CA MET A 113 9.75 10.84 1.45
C MET A 113 8.83 12.05 1.69
N LYS A 114 8.61 12.44 2.94
CA LYS A 114 7.77 13.60 3.32
C LYS A 114 6.31 13.48 2.86
N ILE A 115 5.81 12.27 2.77
CA ILE A 115 4.37 12.03 2.58
C ILE A 115 3.66 12.52 3.85
N SER A 116 2.63 13.35 3.68
CA SER A 116 2.04 14.08 4.81
C SER A 116 0.88 13.36 5.47
N LYS A 117 0.22 12.45 4.75
CA LYS A 117 -0.96 11.75 5.23
C LYS A 117 -1.02 10.33 4.68
N VAL A 118 -1.46 9.40 5.51
CA VAL A 118 -1.76 8.02 5.13
C VAL A 118 -3.21 7.70 5.48
N VAL A 119 -3.96 7.20 4.50
CA VAL A 119 -5.31 6.67 4.68
C VAL A 119 -5.26 5.18 4.39
N PHE A 120 -5.58 4.33 5.36
CA PHE A 120 -5.53 2.88 5.18
C PHE A 120 -6.90 2.24 5.41
N LEU A 121 -7.14 1.13 4.73
CA LEU A 121 -8.40 0.40 4.82
C LEU A 121 -8.41 -0.61 5.98
N ASP A 122 -7.52 -1.59 5.92
CA ASP A 122 -7.40 -2.66 6.93
C ASP A 122 -6.10 -2.52 7.73
N SER A 123 -6.14 -2.89 9.00
CA SER A 123 -4.97 -2.83 9.89
C SER A 123 -4.01 -4.00 9.65
N TYR A 124 -2.74 -3.69 9.45
CA TYR A 124 -1.66 -4.68 9.37
C TYR A 124 -1.56 -5.51 10.66
N ALA A 125 -1.70 -4.85 11.81
CA ALA A 125 -1.66 -5.54 13.10
C ALA A 125 -2.79 -6.57 13.23
N GLN A 126 -4.01 -6.21 12.84
CA GLN A 126 -5.14 -7.15 12.84
C GLN A 126 -4.90 -8.31 11.86
N TYR A 127 -4.40 -7.99 10.66
CA TYR A 127 -4.08 -9.00 9.65
C TYR A 127 -3.04 -10.01 10.14
N LYS A 128 -2.02 -9.55 10.87
CA LYS A 128 -0.94 -10.39 11.41
C LYS A 128 -1.21 -10.96 12.79
N GLY A 129 -2.32 -10.59 13.43
CA GLY A 129 -2.60 -10.98 14.82
C GLY A 129 -1.66 -10.34 15.84
N LEU A 130 -1.15 -9.15 15.55
CA LEU A 130 -0.26 -8.39 16.43
C LEU A 130 -1.06 -7.49 17.39
N GLN A 131 -0.46 -7.16 18.53
CA GLN A 131 -1.09 -6.30 19.53
C GLN A 131 -1.11 -4.82 19.13
N SER A 132 -0.14 -4.37 18.34
CA SER A 132 0.00 -2.97 17.94
C SER A 132 0.38 -2.85 16.46
N ASP A 133 -0.04 -1.74 15.87
CA ASP A 133 0.30 -1.37 14.50
C ASP A 133 1.51 -0.44 14.51
N GLU A 134 2.69 -1.03 14.62
CA GLU A 134 3.97 -0.32 14.80
C GLU A 134 4.24 0.73 13.71
N GLY A 135 3.88 0.44 12.46
CA GLY A 135 4.04 1.39 11.37
C GLY A 135 3.16 2.62 11.53
N VAL A 136 1.89 2.43 11.91
CA VAL A 136 0.97 3.53 12.19
C VAL A 136 1.41 4.34 13.39
N GLU A 137 1.83 3.67 14.46
CA GLU A 137 2.35 4.33 15.68
C GLU A 137 3.58 5.18 15.38
N PHE A 138 4.51 4.65 14.60
CA PHE A 138 5.70 5.39 14.15
C PHE A 138 5.31 6.66 13.39
N LEU A 139 4.44 6.55 12.41
CA LEU A 139 4.03 7.69 11.58
C LEU A 139 3.35 8.78 12.43
N ARG A 140 2.43 8.39 13.29
CA ARG A 140 1.73 9.33 14.18
C ARG A 140 2.69 10.02 15.15
N LYS A 141 3.63 9.26 15.72
CA LYS A 141 4.64 9.79 16.64
C LYS A 141 5.47 10.92 16.00
N PHE A 142 5.78 10.79 14.73
CA PHE A 142 6.61 11.76 14.01
C PHE A 142 5.80 12.74 13.14
N GLY A 143 4.51 12.90 13.42
CA GLY A 143 3.69 13.99 12.87
C GLY A 143 3.03 13.72 11.53
N VAL A 144 3.06 12.48 11.03
CA VAL A 144 2.29 12.12 9.84
C VAL A 144 0.84 11.86 10.26
N GLU A 145 -0.10 12.47 9.57
CA GLU A 145 -1.52 12.20 9.78
C GLU A 145 -1.85 10.79 9.27
N VAL A 146 -2.42 9.94 10.12
CA VAL A 146 -2.81 8.59 9.75
C VAL A 146 -4.25 8.34 10.14
N VAL A 147 -5.07 8.00 9.14
CA VAL A 147 -6.53 7.82 9.29
C VAL A 147 -6.90 6.45 8.76
N GLN A 148 -7.73 5.72 9.50
CA GLN A 148 -8.35 4.52 8.98
C GLN A 148 -9.60 4.88 8.19
N TYR A 149 -9.70 4.39 6.96
CA TYR A 149 -10.83 4.59 6.08
C TYR A 149 -12.02 3.75 6.55
N GLU A 150 -13.21 4.32 6.51
CA GLU A 150 -14.43 3.63 6.89
C GLU A 150 -14.88 2.68 5.77
N LYS A 151 -14.62 1.38 5.95
CA LYS A 151 -14.83 0.33 4.94
C LYS A 151 -16.28 0.24 4.45
N THR A 152 -17.25 0.59 5.29
CA THR A 152 -18.67 0.58 4.93
C THR A 152 -18.99 1.51 3.76
N ARG A 153 -18.21 2.57 3.56
CA ARG A 153 -18.37 3.49 2.42
C ARG A 153 -18.11 2.80 1.07
N LEU A 154 -17.39 1.69 1.06
CA LEU A 154 -17.09 0.88 -0.13
C LEU A 154 -17.76 -0.50 -0.09
N ALA A 155 -18.85 -0.64 0.65
CA ALA A 155 -19.53 -1.94 0.83
C ALA A 155 -19.88 -2.63 -0.50
N HIS A 156 -20.18 -1.85 -1.54
CA HIS A 156 -20.49 -2.36 -2.88
C HIS A 156 -19.34 -3.12 -3.55
N LEU A 157 -18.07 -2.89 -3.12
CA LEU A 157 -16.90 -3.59 -3.66
C LEU A 157 -16.66 -4.95 -2.99
N PHE A 158 -17.32 -5.22 -1.87
CA PHE A 158 -17.10 -6.42 -1.07
C PHE A 158 -18.37 -7.29 -0.98
N ALA A 159 -19.39 -6.89 -1.71
CA ALA A 159 -20.67 -7.62 -1.74
C ALA A 159 -20.57 -8.92 -2.58
#